data_fec697f7cd574f8c027934a751d58db9
#
_entry.id   fec697f7cd574f8c027934a751d58db9
#
_cell.length_a   1.000
_cell.length_b   1.000
_cell.length_c   1.000
_cell.angle_alpha   90.00
_cell.angle_beta   90.00
_cell.angle_gamma   90.00
#
_symmetry.space_group_name_H-M   'P 1'
#
loop_
_entity.id
_entity.type
_entity.pdbx_description
1 polymer ?
#
loop_
_entity_poly.entity_id
_entity_poly.type
_entity_poly.pdbx_seq_one_letter_code
_entity_poly.pdbx_strand_id
1 'polypeptide(L)'
;MNRRLPLFLCLLLASLRLTAGELPQKVEPSDPKIALQGAWSEDFKGAWTGIGFKVRTDAPEMNILMEDFAPGGEHPKVGFKNNYLNVRIDDGESSVIVLQKGQTRYAVPGLDGQPHTVTVFRRTEPLFQPIQFLGLELPDGAQLLEPPAQAAIRMQVIGDSISCGYGNEADSHTDPFTHHTENGELTYWAIAARELDADVRCAAWSGRGVLRDRQGNQQGQLPEIWRSALPIQNAPERAGVQWTPTIVVVNLGTNDIALGIPDKTEFIAAYQALIDDVRTTAPEADIYACFGPMIGEQKHGDILAYLNEIAAANERVYVVKLSNAFGMEGLGADWHPNVKNHSQCAQQLLAAIREHSF
;
A
#
# COMPACT_ATOMS: atom_id res chain seq x y z
N MET A 1 -28.15 85.84 9.55
CA MET A 1 -27.15 85.30 10.53
C MET A 1 -27.33 83.79 10.59
N ASN A 2 -26.62 83.07 9.75
CA ASN A 2 -26.66 81.60 9.72
C ASN A 2 -25.33 81.08 10.20
N ARG A 3 -25.32 80.45 11.41
CA ARG A 3 -24.17 79.74 11.97
C ARG A 3 -24.21 78.30 11.46
N ARG A 4 -23.21 77.91 10.67
CA ARG A 4 -22.93 76.50 10.28
C ARG A 4 -22.07 75.84 11.37
N LEU A 5 -22.56 74.74 11.95
CA LEU A 5 -21.80 73.87 12.79
C LEU A 5 -20.91 72.99 11.88
N PRO A 6 -19.65 72.70 12.26
CA PRO A 6 -18.83 71.70 11.54
C PRO A 6 -19.15 70.31 12.04
N LEU A 7 -19.37 69.38 11.09
CA LEU A 7 -19.56 67.96 11.28
C LEU A 7 -18.15 67.35 11.48
N PHE A 8 -17.87 66.88 12.71
CA PHE A 8 -16.67 66.08 12.98
C PHE A 8 -16.91 64.63 12.50
N LEU A 9 -16.23 64.23 11.43
CA LEU A 9 -16.17 62.86 10.92
C LEU A 9 -15.11 62.10 11.73
N CYS A 10 -15.53 61.28 12.72
CA CYS A 10 -14.65 60.35 13.37
C CYS A 10 -14.37 59.18 12.43
N LEU A 11 -13.17 59.15 11.80
CA LEU A 11 -12.64 57.99 11.14
C LEU A 11 -12.23 56.95 12.22
N LEU A 12 -13.03 55.90 12.39
CA LEU A 12 -12.61 54.70 13.10
C LEU A 12 -11.58 53.96 12.19
N LEU A 13 -10.30 54.13 12.48
CA LEU A 13 -9.25 53.25 11.97
C LEU A 13 -9.39 51.87 12.66
N ALA A 14 -10.10 50.95 12.03
CA ALA A 14 -10.02 49.53 12.36
C ALA A 14 -8.61 49.07 12.01
N SER A 15 -7.74 48.96 13.01
CA SER A 15 -6.45 48.29 12.87
C SER A 15 -6.72 46.82 12.65
N LEU A 16 -6.69 46.35 11.38
CA LEU A 16 -6.47 44.96 11.08
C LEU A 16 -5.11 44.59 11.70
N ARG A 17 -5.13 43.93 12.86
CA ARG A 17 -3.96 43.17 13.31
C ARG A 17 -3.86 41.97 12.36
N LEU A 18 -2.98 42.04 11.35
CA LEU A 18 -2.40 40.84 10.79
C LEU A 18 -1.67 40.16 11.97
N THR A 19 -2.30 39.16 12.53
CA THR A 19 -1.56 38.17 13.33
C THR A 19 -0.53 37.58 12.39
N ALA A 20 0.75 37.83 12.68
CA ALA A 20 1.83 37.07 12.05
C ALA A 20 1.47 35.59 12.29
N GLY A 21 1.18 34.85 11.22
CA GLY A 21 0.90 33.43 11.33
C GLY A 21 2.11 32.80 11.99
N GLU A 22 1.89 32.22 13.16
CA GLU A 22 2.93 31.45 13.84
C GLU A 22 3.36 30.34 12.89
N LEU A 23 4.67 30.05 12.86
CA LEU A 23 5.23 29.06 11.96
C LEU A 23 4.63 27.68 12.30
N PRO A 24 4.25 26.86 11.30
CA PRO A 24 3.69 25.56 11.57
C PRO A 24 4.65 24.69 12.37
N GLN A 25 4.12 23.98 13.35
CA GLN A 25 4.88 23.03 14.15
C GLN A 25 5.20 21.79 13.31
N LYS A 26 6.48 21.46 13.19
CA LYS A 26 6.91 20.20 12.59
C LYS A 26 6.84 19.06 13.59
N VAL A 27 6.24 17.94 13.18
CA VAL A 27 6.25 16.66 13.89
C VAL A 27 7.18 15.72 13.13
N GLU A 28 8.19 15.18 13.81
CA GLU A 28 9.19 14.32 13.18
C GLU A 28 8.60 12.92 12.86
N PRO A 29 9.13 12.22 11.83
CA PRO A 29 8.62 10.89 11.42
C PRO A 29 8.73 9.83 12.53
N SER A 30 9.61 10.05 13.51
CA SER A 30 9.84 9.16 14.65
C SER A 30 8.91 9.43 15.85
N ASP A 31 8.01 10.39 15.75
CA ASP A 31 7.06 10.67 16.83
C ASP A 31 6.22 9.41 17.12
N PRO A 32 6.13 8.96 18.38
CA PRO A 32 5.43 7.73 18.75
C PRO A 32 3.92 7.78 18.49
N LYS A 33 3.36 8.95 18.26
CA LYS A 33 1.95 9.13 17.89
C LYS A 33 1.69 8.90 16.40
N ILE A 34 2.75 8.70 15.59
CA ILE A 34 2.67 8.31 14.20
C ILE A 34 2.76 6.77 14.11
N ALA A 35 1.65 6.11 13.84
CA ALA A 35 1.61 4.66 13.62
C ALA A 35 2.05 4.37 12.18
N LEU A 36 3.35 4.15 11.95
CA LEU A 36 3.89 3.79 10.63
C LEU A 36 3.35 2.44 10.17
N GLN A 37 2.96 2.35 8.91
CA GLN A 37 2.51 1.12 8.23
C GLN A 37 3.53 0.71 7.17
N GLY A 38 3.75 -0.61 7.03
CA GLY A 38 4.73 -1.15 6.10
C GLY A 38 6.18 -1.07 6.60
N ALA A 39 7.13 -1.44 5.73
CA ALA A 39 8.55 -1.46 6.03
C ALA A 39 9.23 -0.15 5.58
N TRP A 40 9.88 0.53 6.50
CA TRP A 40 10.61 1.78 6.28
C TRP A 40 12.09 1.59 6.62
N SER A 41 12.99 2.19 5.82
CA SER A 41 14.41 2.25 6.11
C SER A 41 14.72 3.19 7.29
N GLU A 42 15.97 3.22 7.74
CA GLU A 42 16.39 4.04 8.87
C GLU A 42 16.12 5.54 8.67
N ASP A 43 16.20 6.02 7.43
CA ASP A 43 15.91 7.40 7.05
C ASP A 43 14.46 7.61 6.57
N PHE A 44 13.52 6.71 6.94
CA PHE A 44 12.11 6.76 6.60
C PHE A 44 11.82 6.77 5.09
N LYS A 45 12.64 6.08 4.30
CA LYS A 45 12.32 5.74 2.92
C LYS A 45 11.62 4.40 2.86
N GLY A 46 10.70 4.27 1.92
CA GLY A 46 10.02 3.02 1.67
C GLY A 46 9.56 2.92 0.22
N ALA A 47 9.45 1.70 -0.29
CA ALA A 47 9.15 1.48 -1.70
C ALA A 47 7.90 0.63 -1.94
N TRP A 48 7.46 -0.16 -0.98
CA TRP A 48 6.37 -1.11 -1.17
C TRP A 48 4.99 -0.45 -1.28
N THR A 49 4.09 -1.10 -1.98
CA THR A 49 2.65 -0.77 -1.98
C THR A 49 2.11 -0.84 -0.56
N GLY A 50 1.28 0.13 -0.17
CA GLY A 50 0.64 0.15 1.13
C GLY A 50 1.49 0.68 2.28
N ILE A 51 2.75 1.10 2.04
CA ILE A 51 3.46 1.86 3.06
C ILE A 51 2.75 3.19 3.31
N GLY A 52 2.77 3.63 4.55
CA GLY A 52 2.11 4.86 4.95
C GLY A 52 2.12 5.03 6.47
N PHE A 53 1.10 5.66 6.98
CA PHE A 53 0.95 5.85 8.42
C PHE A 53 -0.51 6.13 8.80
N LYS A 54 -0.81 5.95 10.09
CA LYS A 54 -2.05 6.43 10.72
C LYS A 54 -1.68 7.42 11.82
N VAL A 55 -2.43 8.51 11.92
CA VAL A 55 -2.35 9.48 13.02
C VAL A 55 -3.74 9.88 13.45
N ARG A 56 -3.88 10.29 14.70
CA ARG A 56 -5.07 10.97 15.20
C ARG A 56 -4.73 12.41 15.54
N THR A 57 -5.59 13.33 15.15
CA THR A 57 -5.38 14.77 15.40
C THR A 57 -6.72 15.49 15.54
N ASP A 58 -6.72 16.59 16.25
CA ASP A 58 -7.81 17.58 16.32
C ASP A 58 -7.44 18.89 15.59
N ALA A 59 -6.38 18.84 14.79
CA ALA A 59 -5.95 20.00 14.00
C ALA A 59 -7.00 20.35 12.92
N PRO A 60 -7.27 21.65 12.67
CA PRO A 60 -8.14 22.09 11.59
C PRO A 60 -7.50 21.92 10.20
N GLU A 61 -6.17 21.75 10.16
CA GLU A 61 -5.39 21.50 8.94
C GLU A 61 -4.11 20.73 9.28
N MET A 62 -3.58 20.00 8.31
CA MET A 62 -2.31 19.26 8.43
C MET A 62 -1.65 19.19 7.06
N ASN A 63 -0.32 19.29 7.02
CA ASN A 63 0.46 18.94 5.84
C ASN A 63 1.25 17.65 6.07
N ILE A 64 1.26 16.79 5.08
CA ILE A 64 2.19 15.66 4.97
C ILE A 64 3.48 16.19 4.36
N LEU A 65 4.60 15.92 5.01
CA LEU A 65 5.93 16.18 4.45
C LEU A 65 6.46 14.88 3.84
N MET A 66 6.56 14.85 2.51
CA MET A 66 6.93 13.65 1.75
C MET A 66 7.78 14.04 0.56
N GLU A 67 8.87 13.32 0.30
CA GLU A 67 9.67 13.45 -0.91
C GLU A 67 9.40 12.27 -1.85
N ASP A 68 9.25 12.55 -3.14
CA ASP A 68 9.07 11.56 -4.20
C ASP A 68 10.36 11.40 -5.02
N PHE A 69 10.89 10.17 -5.07
CA PHE A 69 12.06 9.83 -5.89
C PHE A 69 11.68 9.31 -7.27
N ALA A 70 10.40 9.25 -7.61
CA ALA A 70 9.96 8.93 -8.96
C ALA A 70 10.61 9.88 -9.99
N PRO A 71 10.86 9.40 -11.23
CA PRO A 71 11.48 10.24 -12.27
C PRO A 71 10.64 11.50 -12.59
N GLY A 72 9.34 11.46 -12.31
CA GLY A 72 8.41 12.54 -12.60
C GLY A 72 8.18 12.73 -14.09
N GLY A 73 7.40 13.76 -14.42
CA GLY A 73 7.07 14.13 -15.79
C GLY A 73 5.98 13.25 -16.41
N GLU A 74 5.42 13.75 -17.50
CA GLU A 74 4.40 13.07 -18.27
C GLU A 74 5.02 12.21 -19.37
N HIS A 75 4.53 10.99 -19.54
CA HIS A 75 4.88 10.13 -20.64
C HIS A 75 3.67 9.95 -21.56
N PRO A 76 3.81 10.09 -22.90
CA PRO A 76 2.68 10.10 -23.83
C PRO A 76 1.76 8.86 -23.77
N LYS A 77 2.28 7.72 -23.30
CA LYS A 77 1.52 6.46 -23.24
C LYS A 77 1.03 6.08 -21.85
N VAL A 78 1.71 6.53 -20.79
CA VAL A 78 1.45 6.05 -19.42
C VAL A 78 1.14 7.19 -18.43
N GLY A 79 0.94 8.40 -18.90
CA GLY A 79 0.64 9.56 -18.06
C GLY A 79 1.78 9.99 -17.14
N PHE A 80 1.45 10.62 -16.03
CA PHE A 80 2.44 11.09 -15.04
C PHE A 80 3.11 9.94 -14.33
N LYS A 81 4.46 9.98 -14.29
CA LYS A 81 5.31 8.97 -13.64
C LYS A 81 5.63 9.37 -12.19
N ASN A 82 4.60 9.56 -11.41
CA ASN A 82 4.69 9.97 -10.01
C ASN A 82 4.23 8.83 -9.09
N ASN A 83 4.59 8.91 -7.82
CA ASN A 83 3.90 8.12 -6.80
C ASN A 83 2.58 8.80 -6.40
N TYR A 84 1.65 7.99 -5.94
CA TYR A 84 0.32 8.43 -5.54
C TYR A 84 0.04 7.96 -4.11
N LEU A 85 -0.59 8.83 -3.33
CA LEU A 85 -1.08 8.50 -1.99
C LEU A 85 -2.61 8.55 -1.97
N ASN A 86 -3.22 7.59 -1.32
CA ASN A 86 -4.58 7.71 -0.82
C ASN A 86 -4.51 8.30 0.59
N VAL A 87 -5.35 9.28 0.86
CA VAL A 87 -5.51 9.90 2.18
C VAL A 87 -6.97 9.79 2.58
N ARG A 88 -7.23 9.10 3.67
CA ARG A 88 -8.57 8.86 4.19
C ARG A 88 -8.72 9.45 5.58
N ILE A 89 -9.83 10.14 5.78
CA ILE A 89 -10.26 10.65 7.08
C ILE A 89 -11.30 9.70 7.64
N ASP A 90 -11.03 9.12 8.80
CA ASP A 90 -11.87 8.14 9.45
C ASP A 90 -12.25 6.98 8.51
N ASP A 91 -13.53 6.63 8.38
CA ASP A 91 -14.05 5.61 7.47
C ASP A 91 -14.58 6.19 6.15
N GLY A 92 -14.23 7.45 5.82
CA GLY A 92 -14.65 8.11 4.60
C GLY A 92 -13.98 7.57 3.34
N GLU A 93 -14.31 8.15 2.19
CA GLU A 93 -13.64 7.85 0.93
C GLU A 93 -12.22 8.42 0.91
N SER A 94 -11.31 7.74 0.21
CA SER A 94 -9.95 8.20 0.05
C SER A 94 -9.85 9.33 -0.97
N SER A 95 -9.20 10.44 -0.57
CA SER A 95 -8.73 11.47 -1.48
C SER A 95 -7.36 11.08 -2.05
N VAL A 96 -7.09 11.45 -3.30
CA VAL A 96 -5.82 11.12 -3.97
C VAL A 96 -4.88 12.32 -3.95
N ILE A 97 -3.66 12.13 -3.46
CA ILE A 97 -2.56 13.08 -3.58
C ILE A 97 -1.55 12.54 -4.59
N VAL A 98 -1.26 13.32 -5.61
CA VAL A 98 -0.19 13.04 -6.59
C VAL A 98 1.09 13.69 -6.09
N LEU A 99 2.10 12.89 -5.78
CA LEU A 99 3.40 13.41 -5.38
C LEU A 99 4.10 14.04 -6.58
N GLN A 100 4.77 15.17 -6.37
CA GLN A 100 5.44 15.92 -7.42
C GLN A 100 6.93 16.02 -7.12
N LYS A 101 7.76 15.73 -8.10
CA LYS A 101 9.21 15.89 -7.95
C LYS A 101 9.59 17.31 -7.52
N GLY A 102 10.31 17.41 -6.40
CA GLY A 102 10.73 18.69 -5.84
C GLY A 102 9.68 19.40 -4.97
N GLN A 103 8.46 18.87 -4.87
CA GLN A 103 7.48 19.29 -3.88
C GLN A 103 7.56 18.34 -2.67
N THR A 104 7.57 18.93 -1.46
CA THR A 104 7.69 18.14 -0.21
C THR A 104 6.55 18.39 0.77
N ARG A 105 5.58 19.24 0.44
CA ARG A 105 4.46 19.61 1.31
C ARG A 105 3.14 19.34 0.60
N TYR A 106 2.26 18.58 1.24
CA TYR A 106 0.95 18.19 0.70
C TYR A 106 -0.12 18.37 1.77
N ALA A 107 -1.10 19.20 1.49
CA ALA A 107 -2.22 19.45 2.40
C ALA A 107 -3.14 18.21 2.49
N VAL A 108 -3.55 17.87 3.70
CA VAL A 108 -4.58 16.86 3.95
C VAL A 108 -5.95 17.50 3.84
N PRO A 109 -6.81 17.07 2.91
CA PRO A 109 -8.15 17.64 2.78
C PRO A 109 -9.09 17.10 3.86
N GLY A 110 -10.08 17.92 4.27
CA GLY A 110 -11.24 17.43 5.04
C GLY A 110 -11.10 17.49 6.57
N LEU A 111 -10.04 18.05 7.12
CA LEU A 111 -9.93 18.32 8.56
C LEU A 111 -10.74 19.57 8.93
N ASP A 112 -11.37 19.58 10.10
CA ASP A 112 -12.30 20.62 10.56
C ASP A 112 -12.06 21.08 12.02
N GLY A 113 -10.99 20.60 12.64
CA GLY A 113 -10.67 20.92 14.04
C GLY A 113 -11.35 20.00 15.06
N GLN A 114 -12.00 18.92 14.59
CA GLN A 114 -12.46 17.85 15.46
C GLN A 114 -11.48 16.68 15.46
N PRO A 115 -11.53 15.78 16.47
CA PRO A 115 -10.69 14.60 16.49
C PRO A 115 -10.98 13.67 15.30
N HIS A 116 -9.98 13.47 14.44
CA HIS A 116 -10.03 12.57 13.29
C HIS A 116 -8.88 11.57 13.29
N THR A 117 -9.08 10.44 12.64
CA THR A 117 -8.02 9.51 12.24
C THR A 117 -7.67 9.76 10.77
N VAL A 118 -6.42 10.13 10.49
CA VAL A 118 -5.91 10.26 9.14
C VAL A 118 -5.10 9.03 8.79
N THR A 119 -5.50 8.33 7.73
CA THR A 119 -4.77 7.19 7.16
C THR A 119 -4.16 7.61 5.84
N VAL A 120 -2.84 7.43 5.70
CA VAL A 120 -2.09 7.66 4.46
C VAL A 120 -1.58 6.34 3.95
N PHE A 121 -1.82 6.06 2.67
CA PHE A 121 -1.52 4.80 2.01
C PHE A 121 -0.89 5.07 0.64
N ARG A 122 0.33 4.58 0.39
CA ARG A 122 0.94 4.63 -0.95
C ARG A 122 0.24 3.64 -1.87
N ARG A 123 -0.30 4.14 -2.99
CA ARG A 123 -1.03 3.34 -3.97
C ARG A 123 -0.12 2.47 -4.83
N THR A 124 1.07 3.00 -5.13
CA THR A 124 1.95 2.54 -6.20
C THR A 124 3.06 1.60 -5.71
N GLU A 125 3.62 0.83 -6.63
CA GLU A 125 4.60 -0.22 -6.39
C GLU A 125 6.07 0.25 -6.39
N PRO A 126 7.04 -0.62 -6.02
CA PRO A 126 8.48 -0.29 -6.01
C PRO A 126 9.07 0.12 -7.36
N LEU A 127 8.46 -0.30 -8.47
CA LEU A 127 8.90 0.05 -9.82
C LEU A 127 9.02 1.57 -10.03
N PHE A 128 8.27 2.37 -9.28
CA PHE A 128 8.23 3.83 -9.37
C PHE A 128 9.14 4.54 -8.39
N GLN A 129 10.13 3.87 -7.85
CA GLN A 129 11.10 4.38 -6.88
C GLN A 129 10.49 4.62 -5.50
N PRO A 130 11.32 4.82 -4.46
CA PRO A 130 10.83 5.05 -3.10
C PRO A 130 10.17 6.42 -2.93
N ILE A 131 9.47 6.56 -1.80
CA ILE A 131 9.11 7.84 -1.19
C ILE A 131 9.84 7.96 0.14
N GLN A 132 10.06 9.18 0.63
CA GLN A 132 10.62 9.45 1.96
C GLN A 132 9.63 10.26 2.78
N PHE A 133 9.25 9.74 3.93
CA PHE A 133 8.43 10.47 4.90
C PHE A 133 9.32 11.39 5.74
N LEU A 134 9.03 12.69 5.70
CA LEU A 134 9.80 13.75 6.35
C LEU A 134 9.10 14.30 7.61
N GLY A 135 7.90 13.78 7.93
CA GLY A 135 7.10 14.19 9.07
C GLY A 135 5.80 14.87 8.69
N LEU A 136 5.24 15.58 9.65
CA LEU A 136 3.99 16.33 9.48
C LEU A 136 4.21 17.79 9.87
N GLU A 137 3.32 18.66 9.39
CA GLU A 137 3.19 20.02 9.90
C GLU A 137 1.77 20.26 10.36
N LEU A 138 1.65 20.82 11.56
CA LEU A 138 0.39 21.21 12.18
C LEU A 138 0.42 22.72 12.46
N PRO A 139 -0.75 23.39 12.54
CA PRO A 139 -0.83 24.76 13.08
C PRO A 139 -0.28 24.82 14.49
N ASP A 140 0.21 25.99 14.90
CA ASP A 140 0.66 26.18 16.26
C ASP A 140 -0.47 25.91 17.28
N GLY A 141 -0.15 25.21 18.35
CA GLY A 141 -1.09 24.77 19.38
C GLY A 141 -1.92 23.52 19.05
N ALA A 142 -1.93 23.06 17.80
CA ALA A 142 -2.51 21.76 17.45
C ALA A 142 -1.54 20.61 17.78
N GLN A 143 -2.09 19.40 17.98
CA GLN A 143 -1.27 18.24 18.36
C GLN A 143 -1.76 16.95 17.78
N LEU A 144 -0.88 15.96 17.73
CA LEU A 144 -1.28 14.57 17.52
C LEU A 144 -1.87 14.02 18.83
N LEU A 145 -2.97 13.34 18.70
CA LEU A 145 -3.62 12.57 19.77
C LEU A 145 -2.96 11.18 19.90
N GLU A 146 -3.36 10.42 20.93
CA GLU A 146 -2.90 9.04 21.06
C GLU A 146 -3.22 8.23 19.80
N PRO A 147 -2.27 7.43 19.28
CA PRO A 147 -2.48 6.66 18.07
C PRO A 147 -3.58 5.60 18.26
N PRO A 148 -4.17 5.10 17.18
CA PRO A 148 -5.06 3.94 17.26
C PRO A 148 -4.37 2.76 17.94
N ALA A 149 -5.15 1.94 18.64
CA ALA A 149 -4.63 0.71 19.24
C ALA A 149 -3.97 -0.17 18.14
N GLN A 150 -2.90 -0.87 18.53
CA GLN A 150 -2.25 -1.79 17.60
C GLN A 150 -3.18 -2.94 17.26
N ALA A 151 -3.29 -3.28 15.96
CA ALA A 151 -4.12 -4.38 15.49
C ALA A 151 -3.64 -5.73 16.05
N ALA A 152 -4.58 -6.57 16.45
CA ALA A 152 -4.29 -7.94 16.89
C ALA A 152 -3.83 -8.81 15.71
N ILE A 153 -4.42 -8.60 14.53
CA ILE A 153 -4.08 -9.30 13.29
C ILE A 153 -3.00 -8.51 12.56
N ARG A 154 -1.94 -9.18 12.18
CA ARG A 154 -0.84 -8.63 11.38
C ARG A 154 -0.67 -9.48 10.14
N MET A 155 -0.96 -8.89 8.97
CA MET A 155 -0.96 -9.57 7.68
C MET A 155 0.27 -9.17 6.86
N GLN A 156 1.14 -10.14 6.55
CA GLN A 156 2.17 -9.97 5.53
C GLN A 156 1.66 -10.46 4.19
N VAL A 157 1.74 -9.63 3.16
CA VAL A 157 1.44 -10.01 1.78
C VAL A 157 2.75 -10.11 1.01
N ILE A 158 2.91 -11.18 0.22
CA ILE A 158 4.05 -11.39 -0.69
C ILE A 158 3.45 -11.68 -2.06
N GLY A 159 3.70 -10.82 -3.05
CA GLY A 159 2.99 -10.93 -4.31
C GLY A 159 3.63 -10.21 -5.50
N ASP A 160 2.92 -10.24 -6.61
CA ASP A 160 3.31 -9.63 -7.86
C ASP A 160 2.41 -8.41 -8.24
N SER A 161 2.26 -8.12 -9.53
CA SER A 161 1.41 -7.04 -10.05
C SER A 161 -0.05 -7.11 -9.56
N ILE A 162 -0.57 -8.31 -9.33
CA ILE A 162 -1.93 -8.50 -8.81
C ILE A 162 -2.03 -7.88 -7.41
N SER A 163 -1.03 -8.11 -6.58
CA SER A 163 -0.98 -7.55 -5.22
C SER A 163 -0.59 -6.07 -5.18
N CYS A 164 0.06 -5.54 -6.22
CA CYS A 164 0.27 -4.10 -6.39
C CYS A 164 -1.02 -3.34 -6.73
N GLY A 165 -2.00 -4.02 -7.34
CA GLY A 165 -3.19 -3.36 -7.90
C GLY A 165 -2.93 -2.77 -9.27
N TYR A 166 -2.03 -3.37 -10.05
CA TYR A 166 -1.63 -2.94 -11.39
C TYR A 166 -2.85 -2.68 -12.28
N GLY A 167 -3.07 -1.42 -12.64
CA GLY A 167 -4.12 -1.02 -13.57
C GLY A 167 -5.56 -1.40 -13.17
N ASN A 168 -5.82 -1.64 -11.88
CA ASN A 168 -7.12 -2.15 -11.41
C ASN A 168 -8.26 -1.13 -11.49
N GLU A 169 -7.96 0.16 -11.63
CA GLU A 169 -8.93 1.25 -11.84
C GLU A 169 -9.09 1.62 -13.33
N ALA A 170 -8.47 0.90 -14.26
CA ALA A 170 -8.69 1.14 -15.68
C ALA A 170 -10.06 0.63 -16.14
N ASP A 171 -10.65 1.31 -17.12
CA ASP A 171 -11.98 1.01 -17.63
C ASP A 171 -12.01 -0.26 -18.51
N SER A 172 -10.87 -0.62 -19.12
CA SER A 172 -10.77 -1.72 -20.08
C SER A 172 -9.45 -2.46 -19.99
N HIS A 173 -9.49 -3.76 -20.30
CA HIS A 173 -8.29 -4.60 -20.42
C HIS A 173 -7.36 -4.23 -21.59
N THR A 174 -7.85 -3.43 -22.53
CA THR A 174 -7.06 -2.90 -23.64
C THR A 174 -6.43 -1.55 -23.35
N ASP A 175 -6.78 -0.93 -22.22
CA ASP A 175 -6.15 0.31 -21.80
C ASP A 175 -4.70 0.01 -21.38
N PRO A 176 -3.75 0.89 -21.74
CA PRO A 176 -2.40 0.75 -21.26
C PRO A 176 -2.35 1.04 -19.76
N PHE A 177 -1.42 0.40 -19.08
CA PHE A 177 -1.13 0.73 -17.69
C PHE A 177 -0.73 2.20 -17.53
N THR A 178 -1.24 2.80 -16.45
CA THR A 178 -0.81 4.12 -15.97
C THR A 178 -0.62 4.08 -14.45
N HIS A 179 0.29 4.91 -13.91
CA HIS A 179 0.45 5.02 -12.45
C HIS A 179 -0.84 5.48 -11.75
N HIS A 180 -1.67 6.25 -12.46
CA HIS A 180 -2.95 6.72 -11.96
C HIS A 180 -3.95 5.58 -11.72
N THR A 181 -3.95 4.56 -12.57
CA THR A 181 -4.88 3.42 -12.50
C THR A 181 -4.39 2.29 -11.61
N GLU A 182 -3.19 2.41 -11.01
CA GLU A 182 -2.70 1.46 -10.00
C GLU A 182 -3.20 1.88 -8.62
N ASN A 183 -3.89 0.97 -7.92
CA ASN A 183 -4.40 1.25 -6.60
C ASN A 183 -4.32 0.05 -5.65
N GLY A 184 -3.23 -0.02 -4.89
CA GLY A 184 -3.02 -1.08 -3.91
C GLY A 184 -4.09 -1.16 -2.82
N GLU A 185 -4.74 -0.04 -2.47
CA GLU A 185 -5.80 0.00 -1.45
C GLU A 185 -7.08 -0.74 -1.88
N LEU A 186 -7.28 -0.92 -3.21
CA LEU A 186 -8.43 -1.63 -3.79
C LEU A 186 -8.12 -3.07 -4.20
N THR A 187 -6.99 -3.62 -3.74
CA THR A 187 -6.64 -5.02 -3.99
C THR A 187 -7.35 -5.98 -3.04
N TYR A 188 -7.36 -7.24 -3.40
CA TYR A 188 -7.99 -8.33 -2.65
C TYR A 188 -7.49 -8.41 -1.19
N TRP A 189 -6.20 -8.24 -0.97
CA TRP A 189 -5.61 -8.28 0.37
C TRP A 189 -5.92 -7.02 1.19
N ALA A 190 -5.92 -5.84 0.56
CA ALA A 190 -6.20 -4.58 1.26
C ALA A 190 -7.68 -4.49 1.68
N ILE A 191 -8.59 -5.00 0.84
CA ILE A 191 -10.01 -5.14 1.18
C ILE A 191 -10.17 -6.14 2.34
N ALA A 192 -9.53 -7.31 2.26
CA ALA A 192 -9.58 -8.31 3.33
C ALA A 192 -9.01 -7.78 4.64
N ALA A 193 -7.90 -7.06 4.59
CA ALA A 193 -7.27 -6.48 5.76
C ALA A 193 -8.15 -5.45 6.48
N ARG A 194 -8.86 -4.61 5.74
CA ARG A 194 -9.83 -3.65 6.33
C ARG A 194 -10.98 -4.37 7.03
N GLU A 195 -11.52 -5.42 6.43
CA GLU A 195 -12.58 -6.23 7.01
C GLU A 195 -12.15 -6.98 8.30
N LEU A 196 -10.87 -7.22 8.45
CA LEU A 196 -10.27 -7.90 9.61
C LEU A 196 -9.69 -6.92 10.64
N ASP A 197 -9.75 -5.62 10.39
CA ASP A 197 -9.03 -4.60 11.16
C ASP A 197 -7.55 -4.98 11.37
N ALA A 198 -6.91 -5.44 10.30
CA ALA A 198 -5.53 -5.91 10.32
C ALA A 198 -4.53 -4.80 10.03
N ASP A 199 -3.39 -4.84 10.73
CA ASP A 199 -2.18 -4.14 10.31
C ASP A 199 -1.49 -4.90 9.18
N VAL A 200 -1.05 -4.21 8.12
CA VAL A 200 -0.57 -4.87 6.91
C VAL A 200 0.81 -4.40 6.49
N ARG A 201 1.61 -5.35 6.03
CA ARG A 201 2.81 -5.12 5.22
C ARG A 201 2.64 -5.85 3.90
N CYS A 202 2.86 -5.14 2.79
CA CYS A 202 2.80 -5.73 1.45
C CYS A 202 4.17 -5.63 0.79
N ALA A 203 4.77 -6.77 0.47
CA ALA A 203 5.95 -6.89 -0.37
C ALA A 203 5.50 -7.43 -1.73
N ALA A 204 5.17 -6.53 -2.66
CA ALA A 204 4.71 -6.90 -3.99
C ALA A 204 5.42 -6.09 -5.08
N TRP A 205 5.75 -6.76 -6.19
CA TRP A 205 6.43 -6.14 -7.32
C TRP A 205 6.02 -6.80 -8.63
N SER A 206 5.55 -5.98 -9.57
CA SER A 206 5.12 -6.42 -10.90
C SER A 206 6.18 -7.19 -11.66
N GLY A 207 5.78 -8.29 -12.25
CA GLY A 207 6.64 -9.14 -13.07
C GLY A 207 7.50 -10.15 -12.30
N ARG A 208 7.57 -10.07 -10.97
CA ARG A 208 8.35 -11.00 -10.13
C ARG A 208 7.59 -12.29 -9.83
N GLY A 209 8.31 -13.37 -9.62
CA GLY A 209 7.77 -14.67 -9.26
C GLY A 209 8.33 -15.21 -7.95
N VAL A 210 8.07 -16.49 -7.71
CA VAL A 210 8.70 -17.23 -6.61
C VAL A 210 10.02 -17.86 -7.07
N LEU A 211 10.07 -18.40 -8.29
CA LEU A 211 11.23 -19.03 -8.89
C LEU A 211 11.89 -18.13 -9.93
N ARG A 212 11.08 -17.50 -10.80
CA ARG A 212 11.57 -16.68 -11.91
C ARG A 212 10.59 -15.56 -12.26
N ASP A 213 11.13 -14.48 -12.84
CA ASP A 213 10.31 -13.42 -13.40
C ASP A 213 9.67 -13.81 -14.75
N ARG A 214 8.85 -12.91 -15.29
CA ARG A 214 8.19 -13.11 -16.60
C ARG A 214 9.17 -13.24 -17.79
N GLN A 215 10.44 -12.86 -17.65
CA GLN A 215 11.49 -13.03 -18.63
C GLN A 215 12.35 -14.28 -18.40
N GLY A 216 12.16 -14.98 -17.30
CA GLY A 216 12.89 -16.18 -16.93
C GLY A 216 14.11 -15.95 -16.03
N ASN A 217 14.33 -14.73 -15.54
CA ASN A 217 15.42 -14.46 -14.60
C ASN A 217 15.04 -15.02 -13.21
N GLN A 218 15.99 -15.72 -12.60
CA GLN A 218 15.81 -16.33 -11.27
C GLN A 218 16.32 -15.45 -10.12
N GLN A 219 17.09 -14.40 -10.41
CA GLN A 219 17.63 -13.49 -9.39
C GLN A 219 16.68 -12.33 -9.10
N GLY A 220 16.70 -11.85 -7.86
CA GLY A 220 15.89 -10.71 -7.41
C GLY A 220 14.39 -11.03 -7.35
N GLN A 221 14.02 -12.30 -7.17
CA GLN A 221 12.63 -12.70 -7.00
C GLN A 221 12.13 -12.39 -5.57
N LEU A 222 10.81 -12.48 -5.36
CA LEU A 222 10.22 -12.10 -4.07
C LEU A 222 10.84 -12.79 -2.87
N PRO A 223 11.21 -14.09 -2.90
CA PRO A 223 11.87 -14.74 -1.78
C PRO A 223 13.19 -14.08 -1.33
N GLU A 224 13.91 -13.41 -2.25
CA GLU A 224 15.16 -12.73 -1.94
C GLU A 224 14.98 -11.33 -1.35
N ILE A 225 13.88 -10.63 -1.68
CA ILE A 225 13.77 -9.18 -1.45
C ILE A 225 12.62 -8.75 -0.54
N TRP A 226 11.67 -9.62 -0.19
CA TRP A 226 10.43 -9.26 0.52
C TRP A 226 10.64 -8.65 1.92
N ARG A 227 11.79 -8.92 2.55
CA ARG A 227 12.15 -8.36 3.86
C ARG A 227 12.80 -6.98 3.79
N SER A 228 13.18 -6.53 2.59
CA SER A 228 13.84 -5.25 2.41
C SER A 228 12.84 -4.11 2.49
N ALA A 229 13.17 -3.00 3.13
CA ALA A 229 12.39 -1.76 3.04
C ALA A 229 12.55 -1.10 1.67
N LEU A 230 13.74 -1.23 1.07
CA LEU A 230 14.09 -0.71 -0.26
C LEU A 230 14.60 -1.87 -1.13
N PRO A 231 13.72 -2.58 -1.82
CA PRO A 231 14.09 -3.81 -2.54
C PRO A 231 15.10 -3.60 -3.67
N ILE A 232 15.12 -2.43 -4.34
CA ILE A 232 16.10 -2.11 -5.38
C ILE A 232 17.52 -2.01 -4.80
N GLN A 233 17.66 -1.41 -3.63
CA GLN A 233 18.94 -1.24 -2.93
C GLN A 233 19.25 -2.39 -1.97
N ASN A 234 18.34 -3.35 -1.82
CA ASN A 234 18.37 -4.39 -0.79
C ASN A 234 18.65 -3.82 0.62
N ALA A 235 18.05 -2.65 0.92
CA ALA A 235 18.25 -1.99 2.20
C ALA A 235 17.29 -2.56 3.25
N PRO A 236 17.77 -2.85 4.47
CA PRO A 236 16.95 -3.44 5.52
C PRO A 236 15.90 -2.46 6.04
N GLU A 237 14.94 -3.00 6.77
CA GLU A 237 14.05 -2.21 7.60
C GLU A 237 14.82 -1.54 8.74
N ARG A 238 14.33 -0.38 9.21
CA ARG A 238 14.89 0.36 10.35
C ARG A 238 14.98 -0.52 11.59
N ALA A 239 15.99 -0.29 12.38
CA ALA A 239 16.26 -1.05 13.60
C ALA A 239 15.16 -0.85 14.67
N GLY A 240 14.94 -1.87 15.50
CA GLY A 240 14.05 -1.81 16.66
C GLY A 240 12.56 -1.99 16.35
N VAL A 241 12.18 -2.20 15.09
CA VAL A 241 10.78 -2.50 14.74
C VAL A 241 10.42 -3.92 15.19
N GLN A 242 9.41 -4.03 16.04
CA GLN A 242 8.86 -5.30 16.53
C GLN A 242 7.55 -5.57 15.79
N TRP A 243 7.63 -6.32 14.69
CA TRP A 243 6.45 -6.67 13.91
C TRP A 243 6.57 -8.11 13.39
N THR A 244 5.71 -8.98 13.88
CA THR A 244 5.64 -10.37 13.46
C THR A 244 4.26 -10.65 12.90
N PRO A 245 4.13 -11.15 11.65
CA PRO A 245 2.84 -11.47 11.09
C PRO A 245 2.18 -12.64 11.81
N THR A 246 0.86 -12.55 11.96
CA THR A 246 -0.01 -13.66 12.38
C THR A 246 -0.56 -14.41 11.17
N ILE A 247 -0.64 -13.71 10.01
CA ILE A 247 -1.14 -14.22 8.74
C ILE A 247 -0.15 -13.82 7.65
N VAL A 248 0.18 -14.75 6.75
CA VAL A 248 0.97 -14.49 5.54
C VAL A 248 0.18 -14.90 4.32
N VAL A 249 0.01 -14.00 3.36
CA VAL A 249 -0.67 -14.24 2.09
C VAL A 249 0.36 -14.22 0.98
N VAL A 250 0.52 -15.33 0.27
CA VAL A 250 1.46 -15.47 -0.84
C VAL A 250 0.66 -15.62 -2.14
N ASN A 251 0.76 -14.64 -3.04
CA ASN A 251 0.15 -14.72 -4.37
C ASN A 251 1.24 -14.57 -5.43
N LEU A 252 1.91 -15.69 -5.70
CA LEU A 252 2.99 -15.82 -6.67
C LEU A 252 2.74 -17.06 -7.56
N GLY A 253 3.40 -17.10 -8.72
CA GLY A 253 3.27 -18.17 -9.70
C GLY A 253 2.80 -17.67 -11.07
N THR A 254 2.09 -16.55 -11.12
CA THR A 254 1.60 -15.97 -12.38
C THR A 254 2.75 -15.63 -13.34
N ASN A 255 3.82 -15.04 -12.86
CA ASN A 255 4.98 -14.70 -13.67
C ASN A 255 5.87 -15.91 -13.96
N ASP A 256 5.91 -16.88 -13.07
CA ASP A 256 6.67 -18.12 -13.23
C ASP A 256 6.21 -18.94 -14.45
N ILE A 257 4.93 -18.84 -14.82
CA ILE A 257 4.36 -19.54 -15.98
C ILE A 257 4.46 -18.78 -17.30
N ALA A 258 4.97 -17.56 -17.32
CA ALA A 258 4.98 -16.72 -18.53
C ALA A 258 5.72 -17.38 -19.72
N LEU A 259 6.72 -18.20 -19.44
CA LEU A 259 7.48 -18.99 -20.42
C LEU A 259 7.10 -20.47 -20.44
N GLY A 260 5.92 -20.82 -19.93
CA GLY A 260 5.44 -22.20 -19.77
C GLY A 260 5.49 -22.65 -18.31
N ILE A 261 4.83 -23.76 -18.01
CA ILE A 261 4.80 -24.36 -16.65
C ILE A 261 6.26 -24.67 -16.23
N PRO A 262 6.72 -24.16 -15.06
CA PRO A 262 8.05 -24.43 -14.56
C PRO A 262 8.23 -25.92 -14.19
N ASP A 263 9.47 -26.37 -14.09
CA ASP A 263 9.76 -27.69 -13.52
C ASP A 263 9.19 -27.79 -12.11
N LYS A 264 8.51 -28.88 -11.84
CA LYS A 264 7.82 -29.13 -10.57
C LYS A 264 8.76 -29.05 -9.38
N THR A 265 9.91 -29.70 -9.49
CA THR A 265 10.88 -29.80 -8.38
C THR A 265 11.47 -28.44 -8.06
N GLU A 266 11.83 -27.67 -9.10
CA GLU A 266 12.38 -26.30 -8.94
C GLU A 266 11.34 -25.36 -8.33
N PHE A 267 10.09 -25.38 -8.83
CA PHE A 267 9.03 -24.51 -8.31
C PHE A 267 8.70 -24.80 -6.85
N ILE A 268 8.50 -26.10 -6.51
CA ILE A 268 8.22 -26.52 -5.13
C ILE A 268 9.38 -26.17 -4.21
N ALA A 269 10.62 -26.36 -4.62
CA ALA A 269 11.79 -26.01 -3.82
C ALA A 269 11.88 -24.51 -3.56
N ALA A 270 11.64 -23.67 -4.56
CA ALA A 270 11.63 -22.20 -4.41
C ALA A 270 10.51 -21.72 -3.48
N TYR A 271 9.32 -22.31 -3.60
CA TYR A 271 8.19 -21.96 -2.74
C TYR A 271 8.41 -22.43 -1.30
N GLN A 272 8.96 -23.64 -1.11
CA GLN A 272 9.34 -24.17 0.20
C GLN A 272 10.38 -23.29 0.88
N ALA A 273 11.39 -22.83 0.15
CA ALA A 273 12.40 -21.91 0.69
C ALA A 273 11.77 -20.60 1.18
N LEU A 274 10.74 -20.07 0.48
CA LEU A 274 10.00 -18.91 0.96
C LEU A 274 9.22 -19.20 2.25
N ILE A 275 8.55 -20.36 2.33
CA ILE A 275 7.85 -20.77 3.55
C ILE A 275 8.83 -20.92 4.71
N ASP A 276 9.95 -21.58 4.50
CA ASP A 276 10.99 -21.79 5.53
C ASP A 276 11.53 -20.44 6.02
N ASP A 277 11.77 -19.50 5.12
CA ASP A 277 12.20 -18.15 5.46
C ASP A 277 11.13 -17.40 6.28
N VAL A 278 9.85 -17.48 5.90
CA VAL A 278 8.75 -16.93 6.70
C VAL A 278 8.73 -17.52 8.10
N ARG A 279 8.89 -18.83 8.25
CA ARG A 279 8.90 -19.55 9.53
C ARG A 279 10.04 -19.12 10.45
N THR A 280 11.16 -18.62 9.92
CA THR A 280 12.26 -18.10 10.76
C THR A 280 11.83 -16.93 11.67
N THR A 281 10.87 -16.12 11.23
CA THR A 281 10.40 -14.92 11.97
C THR A 281 8.96 -15.02 12.45
N ALA A 282 8.17 -15.88 11.85
CA ALA A 282 6.75 -16.07 12.13
C ALA A 282 6.39 -17.58 12.16
N PRO A 283 6.92 -18.34 13.14
CA PRO A 283 6.74 -19.80 13.18
C PRO A 283 5.27 -20.22 13.28
N GLU A 284 4.43 -19.41 13.95
CA GLU A 284 3.02 -19.72 14.19
C GLU A 284 2.06 -19.04 13.19
N ALA A 285 2.56 -18.32 12.19
CA ALA A 285 1.69 -17.65 11.23
C ALA A 285 0.92 -18.64 10.35
N ASP A 286 -0.35 -18.35 10.05
CA ASP A 286 -1.08 -19.06 9.02
C ASP A 286 -0.66 -18.53 7.64
N ILE A 287 -0.31 -19.43 6.73
CA ILE A 287 0.17 -19.07 5.38
C ILE A 287 -0.90 -19.44 4.36
N TYR A 288 -1.37 -18.48 3.59
CA TYR A 288 -2.38 -18.64 2.54
C TYR A 288 -1.70 -18.55 1.17
N ALA A 289 -1.49 -19.69 0.53
CA ALA A 289 -0.94 -19.81 -0.82
C ALA A 289 -2.05 -19.64 -1.85
N CYS A 290 -2.10 -18.46 -2.51
CA CYS A 290 -3.15 -18.10 -3.43
C CYS A 290 -2.90 -18.64 -4.84
N PHE A 291 -3.94 -19.18 -5.47
CA PHE A 291 -3.98 -19.60 -6.86
C PHE A 291 -4.97 -18.72 -7.64
N GLY A 292 -4.50 -17.91 -8.56
CA GLY A 292 -5.31 -16.95 -9.32
C GLY A 292 -4.93 -15.50 -9.00
N PRO A 293 -5.71 -14.50 -9.46
CA PRO A 293 -6.84 -14.58 -10.41
C PRO A 293 -6.46 -14.60 -11.90
N MET A 294 -5.20 -14.38 -12.27
CA MET A 294 -4.74 -14.39 -13.67
C MET A 294 -4.37 -15.79 -14.18
N ILE A 295 -4.38 -16.79 -13.33
CA ILE A 295 -4.19 -18.20 -13.68
C ILE A 295 -5.45 -19.00 -13.35
N GLY A 296 -5.77 -19.97 -14.15
CA GLY A 296 -6.99 -20.77 -14.01
C GLY A 296 -6.72 -22.26 -14.09
N GLU A 297 -7.48 -23.04 -13.33
CA GLU A 297 -7.29 -24.50 -13.17
C GLU A 297 -7.28 -25.26 -14.50
N GLN A 298 -8.14 -24.88 -15.44
CA GLN A 298 -8.23 -25.55 -16.75
C GLN A 298 -6.90 -25.52 -17.53
N LYS A 299 -6.14 -24.44 -17.43
CA LYS A 299 -4.88 -24.24 -18.18
C LYS A 299 -3.64 -24.42 -17.32
N HIS A 300 -3.74 -24.14 -16.03
CA HIS A 300 -2.62 -24.06 -15.11
C HIS A 300 -2.83 -24.95 -13.87
N GLY A 301 -3.55 -26.07 -14.05
CA GLY A 301 -3.84 -27.04 -12.97
C GLY A 301 -2.57 -27.63 -12.33
N ASP A 302 -1.46 -27.68 -13.06
CA ASP A 302 -0.17 -28.12 -12.53
C ASP A 302 0.29 -27.22 -11.38
N ILE A 303 0.16 -25.89 -11.51
CA ILE A 303 0.52 -24.95 -10.42
C ILE A 303 -0.37 -25.18 -9.20
N LEU A 304 -1.66 -25.40 -9.39
CA LEU A 304 -2.57 -25.72 -8.30
C LEU A 304 -2.17 -27.04 -7.62
N ALA A 305 -1.78 -28.06 -8.40
CA ALA A 305 -1.29 -29.33 -7.87
C ALA A 305 0.00 -29.14 -7.06
N TYR A 306 0.93 -28.29 -7.52
CA TYR A 306 2.17 -27.97 -6.79
C TYR A 306 1.86 -27.26 -5.46
N LEU A 307 0.95 -26.28 -5.46
CA LEU A 307 0.54 -25.59 -4.22
C LEU A 307 -0.15 -26.55 -3.24
N ASN A 308 -0.98 -27.48 -3.71
CA ASN A 308 -1.60 -28.47 -2.85
C ASN A 308 -0.57 -29.44 -2.24
N GLU A 309 0.47 -29.83 -2.99
CA GLU A 309 1.56 -30.67 -2.48
C GLU A 309 2.38 -29.92 -1.41
N ILE A 310 2.67 -28.63 -1.64
CA ILE A 310 3.33 -27.76 -0.67
C ILE A 310 2.48 -27.65 0.61
N ALA A 311 1.18 -27.38 0.48
CA ALA A 311 0.29 -27.28 1.64
C ALA A 311 0.20 -28.60 2.42
N ALA A 312 0.15 -29.74 1.73
CA ALA A 312 0.11 -31.05 2.37
C ALA A 312 1.40 -31.41 3.13
N ALA A 313 2.55 -30.82 2.74
CA ALA A 313 3.84 -31.02 3.36
C ALA A 313 4.14 -30.05 4.53
N ASN A 314 3.32 -29.03 4.73
CA ASN A 314 3.58 -27.96 5.70
C ASN A 314 2.37 -27.71 6.59
N GLU A 315 2.60 -27.67 7.90
CA GLU A 315 1.57 -27.26 8.86
C GLU A 315 1.20 -25.80 8.68
N ARG A 316 -0.09 -25.46 8.87
CA ARG A 316 -0.61 -24.09 8.79
C ARG A 316 -0.35 -23.41 7.43
N VAL A 317 -0.35 -24.19 6.36
CA VAL A 317 -0.29 -23.71 4.97
C VAL A 317 -1.57 -24.15 4.26
N TYR A 318 -2.30 -23.19 3.71
CA TYR A 318 -3.63 -23.38 3.12
C TYR A 318 -3.65 -22.85 1.69
N VAL A 319 -4.25 -23.61 0.76
CA VAL A 319 -4.41 -23.16 -0.63
C VAL A 319 -5.72 -22.38 -0.79
N VAL A 320 -5.65 -21.19 -1.33
CA VAL A 320 -6.82 -20.35 -1.61
C VAL A 320 -7.00 -20.18 -3.12
N LYS A 321 -8.10 -20.68 -3.66
CA LYS A 321 -8.47 -20.44 -5.07
C LYS A 321 -9.16 -19.09 -5.18
N LEU A 322 -8.52 -18.15 -5.88
CA LEU A 322 -9.08 -16.84 -6.19
C LEU A 322 -9.87 -16.87 -7.51
N SER A 323 -10.94 -16.09 -7.59
CA SER A 323 -11.78 -15.98 -8.79
C SER A 323 -10.98 -15.56 -10.01
N ASN A 324 -11.02 -16.38 -11.05
CA ASN A 324 -10.34 -16.07 -12.31
C ASN A 324 -10.95 -14.82 -12.97
N ALA A 325 -10.10 -13.87 -13.35
CA ALA A 325 -10.52 -12.61 -13.97
C ALA A 325 -10.92 -12.76 -15.44
N PHE A 326 -10.40 -13.79 -16.13
CA PHE A 326 -10.69 -14.03 -17.54
C PHE A 326 -12.10 -14.58 -17.75
N GLY A 327 -12.82 -14.03 -18.74
CA GLY A 327 -14.18 -14.45 -19.08
C GLY A 327 -15.29 -13.77 -18.27
N MET A 328 -14.95 -12.84 -17.39
CA MET A 328 -15.88 -11.98 -16.65
C MET A 328 -15.56 -10.51 -16.96
N GLU A 329 -16.47 -9.60 -16.63
CA GLU A 329 -16.19 -8.14 -16.62
C GLU A 329 -15.22 -7.78 -15.48
N GLY A 330 -14.16 -8.56 -15.32
CA GLY A 330 -13.23 -8.52 -14.19
C GLY A 330 -11.83 -8.03 -14.52
N LEU A 331 -11.64 -7.39 -15.70
CA LEU A 331 -10.33 -6.99 -16.19
C LEU A 331 -10.16 -5.46 -16.23
N GLY A 332 -9.05 -4.98 -15.70
CA GLY A 332 -8.49 -3.64 -15.84
C GLY A 332 -7.31 -3.63 -16.84
N ALA A 333 -6.42 -2.64 -16.75
CA ALA A 333 -5.34 -2.43 -17.73
C ALA A 333 -4.50 -3.69 -17.98
N ASP A 334 -4.05 -3.85 -19.23
CA ASP A 334 -3.14 -4.92 -19.65
C ASP A 334 -3.56 -6.31 -19.14
N TRP A 335 -4.88 -6.61 -19.17
CA TRP A 335 -5.47 -7.89 -18.76
C TRP A 335 -5.31 -8.23 -17.26
N HIS A 336 -5.01 -7.27 -16.40
CA HIS A 336 -4.96 -7.46 -14.95
C HIS A 336 -6.36 -7.42 -14.32
N PRO A 337 -6.54 -7.95 -13.11
CA PRO A 337 -7.80 -7.90 -12.40
C PRO A 337 -8.23 -6.44 -12.12
N ASN A 338 -9.50 -6.12 -12.34
CA ASN A 338 -10.07 -4.85 -11.92
C ASN A 338 -10.58 -4.90 -10.46
N VAL A 339 -11.04 -3.76 -9.94
CA VAL A 339 -11.57 -3.64 -8.57
C VAL A 339 -12.70 -4.63 -8.27
N LYS A 340 -13.57 -4.93 -9.25
CA LYS A 340 -14.66 -5.89 -9.08
C LYS A 340 -14.14 -7.32 -8.85
N ASN A 341 -13.14 -7.74 -9.63
CA ASN A 341 -12.50 -9.04 -9.42
C ASN A 341 -11.73 -9.08 -8.09
N HIS A 342 -10.99 -8.02 -7.75
CA HIS A 342 -10.32 -7.91 -6.45
C HIS A 342 -11.30 -8.06 -5.29
N SER A 343 -12.48 -7.47 -5.36
CA SER A 343 -13.50 -7.61 -4.33
C SER A 343 -14.00 -9.04 -4.17
N GLN A 344 -14.15 -9.78 -5.26
CA GLN A 344 -14.51 -11.20 -5.23
C GLN A 344 -13.38 -12.06 -4.61
N CYS A 345 -12.14 -11.81 -5.02
CA CYS A 345 -10.97 -12.49 -4.46
C CYS A 345 -10.80 -12.20 -2.95
N ALA A 346 -11.12 -10.98 -2.51
CA ALA A 346 -11.10 -10.63 -1.09
C ALA A 346 -12.07 -11.48 -0.26
N GLN A 347 -13.29 -11.72 -0.77
CA GLN A 347 -14.27 -12.56 -0.06
C GLN A 347 -13.79 -14.02 0.06
N GLN A 348 -13.09 -14.53 -0.96
CA GLN A 348 -12.53 -15.88 -0.92
C GLN A 348 -11.36 -15.99 0.06
N LEU A 349 -10.48 -14.99 0.07
CA LEU A 349 -9.40 -14.91 1.06
C LEU A 349 -9.95 -14.80 2.48
N LEU A 350 -10.94 -13.93 2.70
CA LEU A 350 -11.61 -13.78 4.00
C LEU A 350 -12.26 -15.06 4.47
N ALA A 351 -12.93 -15.80 3.59
CA ALA A 351 -13.53 -17.09 3.92
C ALA A 351 -12.49 -18.08 4.43
N ALA A 352 -11.36 -18.21 3.70
CA ALA A 352 -10.29 -19.10 4.10
C ALA A 352 -9.62 -18.67 5.44
N ILE A 353 -9.41 -17.37 5.63
CA ILE A 353 -8.83 -16.85 6.89
C ILE A 353 -9.78 -17.14 8.07
N ARG A 354 -11.08 -16.91 7.90
CA ARG A 354 -12.07 -17.19 8.95
C ARG A 354 -12.23 -18.67 9.27
N GLU A 355 -11.99 -19.55 8.30
CA GLU A 355 -12.04 -21.00 8.49
C GLU A 355 -10.84 -21.55 9.29
N HIS A 356 -9.67 -20.96 9.12
CA HIS A 356 -8.43 -21.57 9.62
C HIS A 356 -7.73 -20.76 10.73
N SER A 357 -7.94 -19.44 10.81
CA SER A 357 -7.24 -18.59 11.78
C SER A 357 -8.11 -18.12 12.94
N PHE A 358 -9.42 -18.40 12.94
CA PHE A 358 -10.38 -18.03 13.98
C PHE A 358 -11.32 -19.21 14.25
#